data_701a75b66e5c19a33e1e9600c87a11ab
#
_entry.id   701a75b66e5c19a33e1e9600c87a11ab
#
_cell.length_a   1.000
_cell.length_b   1.000
_cell.length_c   1.000
_cell.angle_alpha   90.00
_cell.angle_beta   90.00
_cell.angle_gamma   90.00
#
_symmetry.space_group_name_H-M   'P 1'
#
loop_
_entity.id
_entity.type
_entity.pdbx_description
1 polymer ?
#
loop_
_entity_poly.entity_id
_entity_poly.type
_entity_poly.pdbx_seq_one_letter_code
_entity_poly.pdbx_strand_id
1 'polypeptide(L)'
;MNNDIRTEEQETVSGIVDSIIYQNEDNGYVVFEMEDTSGYPVTVTGIIPYLTDGDKLTVTGKWVNHKTYGKQFEAQTYEKTLPAEESDILRYLSSGAVKGIGPKTAQKIVEQFGTDAFKVIEEHPDWLAEVPGITRKKAETISENFKSISGARAVMMFCRDLFTPQTAMKIYKKWGGAAVDKIRANPYRLCEDFRGISFSRADGIAMSMGLDPASSERIIHGAVYVLRAESARS
;
A
#
# COMPACT_ATOMS: atom_id res chain seq x y z
N MET A 1 9.89 -41.20 9.65
CA MET A 1 9.46 -39.98 10.36
C MET A 1 9.08 -38.98 9.30
N ASN A 2 7.77 -38.92 8.97
CA ASN A 2 7.27 -37.97 8.01
C ASN A 2 7.26 -36.58 8.64
N ASN A 3 8.07 -35.68 8.12
CA ASN A 3 8.00 -34.27 8.42
C ASN A 3 6.87 -33.71 7.55
N ASP A 4 5.65 -33.73 8.07
CA ASP A 4 4.54 -32.95 7.53
C ASP A 4 4.90 -31.47 7.70
N ILE A 5 5.48 -30.88 6.67
CA ILE A 5 5.48 -29.44 6.47
C ILE A 5 4.01 -29.11 6.15
N ARG A 6 3.23 -28.81 7.20
CA ARG A 6 1.94 -28.13 7.02
C ARG A 6 2.27 -26.80 6.37
N THR A 7 2.09 -26.72 5.09
CA THR A 7 1.86 -25.44 4.38
C THR A 7 0.68 -24.81 5.10
N GLU A 8 0.94 -23.77 5.90
CA GLU A 8 -0.14 -22.96 6.50
C GLU A 8 -0.98 -22.48 5.33
N GLU A 9 -2.20 -23.01 5.18
CA GLU A 9 -3.12 -22.63 4.12
C GLU A 9 -3.42 -21.15 4.28
N GLN A 10 -3.02 -20.36 3.31
CA GLN A 10 -3.42 -18.97 3.23
C GLN A 10 -4.89 -18.92 2.80
N GLU A 11 -5.69 -18.25 3.58
CA GLU A 11 -7.09 -18.02 3.29
C GLU A 11 -7.30 -16.59 2.80
N THR A 12 -8.40 -16.37 2.12
CA THR A 12 -8.78 -15.05 1.61
C THR A 12 -10.14 -14.66 2.17
N VAL A 13 -10.23 -13.45 2.72
CA VAL A 13 -11.47 -12.84 3.22
C VAL A 13 -11.72 -11.55 2.46
N SER A 14 -12.92 -11.40 1.89
CA SER A 14 -13.35 -10.18 1.20
C SER A 14 -14.53 -9.55 1.94
N GLY A 15 -14.55 -8.21 2.01
CA GLY A 15 -15.63 -7.53 2.69
C GLY A 15 -15.47 -6.01 2.69
N ILE A 16 -16.26 -5.36 3.53
CA ILE A 16 -16.27 -3.91 3.70
C ILE A 16 -15.83 -3.59 5.13
N VAL A 17 -14.92 -2.63 5.27
CA VAL A 17 -14.48 -2.13 6.57
C VAL A 17 -15.65 -1.45 7.28
N ASP A 18 -16.03 -1.98 8.43
CA ASP A 18 -17.08 -1.42 9.27
C ASP A 18 -16.52 -0.34 10.19
N SER A 19 -15.46 -0.66 10.92
CA SER A 19 -14.84 0.29 11.85
C SER A 19 -13.37 0.01 12.10
N ILE A 20 -12.58 1.07 12.27
CA ILE A 20 -11.17 1.00 12.65
C ILE A 20 -11.04 1.04 14.17
N ILE A 21 -10.55 -0.04 14.78
CA ILE A 21 -10.33 -0.17 16.21
C ILE A 21 -9.01 0.52 16.62
N TYR A 22 -7.96 0.31 15.82
CA TYR A 22 -6.64 0.90 16.06
C TYR A 22 -5.91 1.10 14.73
N GLN A 23 -5.24 2.24 14.58
CA GLN A 23 -4.40 2.55 13.43
C GLN A 23 -3.13 3.27 13.87
N ASN A 24 -2.00 2.80 13.35
CA ASN A 24 -0.70 3.44 13.52
C ASN A 24 -0.25 4.02 12.18
N GLU A 25 -0.32 5.34 12.07
CA GLU A 25 0.06 6.06 10.83
C GLU A 25 1.55 5.91 10.48
N ASP A 26 2.40 5.65 11.50
CA ASP A 26 3.84 5.55 11.29
C ASP A 26 4.27 4.28 10.57
N ASN A 27 3.63 3.16 10.83
CA ASN A 27 4.00 1.87 10.22
C ASN A 27 2.90 1.24 9.38
N GLY A 28 1.71 1.89 9.32
CA GLY A 28 0.55 1.41 8.59
C GLY A 28 -0.15 0.21 9.23
N TYR A 29 0.25 -0.19 10.47
CA TYR A 29 -0.41 -1.28 11.17
C TYR A 29 -1.82 -0.87 11.60
N VAL A 30 -2.78 -1.76 11.38
CA VAL A 30 -4.18 -1.51 11.68
C VAL A 30 -4.83 -2.74 12.30
N VAL A 31 -5.79 -2.49 13.19
CA VAL A 31 -6.78 -3.47 13.69
C VAL A 31 -8.15 -2.91 13.37
N PHE A 32 -8.98 -3.67 12.69
CA PHE A 32 -10.29 -3.21 12.25
C PHE A 32 -11.30 -4.35 12.19
N GLU A 33 -12.56 -4.00 12.21
CA GLU A 33 -13.66 -4.90 11.90
C GLU A 33 -14.09 -4.71 10.46
N MET A 34 -14.33 -5.81 9.76
CA MET A 34 -14.95 -5.82 8.45
C MET A 34 -16.12 -6.80 8.43
N GLU A 35 -17.15 -6.47 7.71
CA GLU A 35 -18.23 -7.37 7.38
C GLU A 35 -17.84 -8.15 6.12
N ASP A 36 -17.76 -9.47 6.25
CA ASP A 36 -17.44 -10.33 5.11
C ASP A 36 -18.60 -10.40 4.11
N THR A 37 -18.35 -11.02 2.95
CA THR A 37 -19.38 -11.18 1.90
C THR A 37 -20.61 -11.98 2.33
N SER A 38 -20.55 -12.65 3.48
CA SER A 38 -21.65 -13.42 4.07
C SER A 38 -22.37 -12.66 5.20
N GLY A 39 -21.94 -11.42 5.49
CA GLY A 39 -22.51 -10.57 6.53
C GLY A 39 -22.01 -10.87 7.95
N TYR A 40 -20.89 -11.60 8.08
CA TYR A 40 -20.28 -11.88 9.38
C TYR A 40 -19.18 -10.89 9.72
N PRO A 41 -19.10 -10.42 10.99
CA PRO A 41 -18.01 -9.56 11.41
C PRO A 41 -16.71 -10.36 11.55
N VAL A 42 -15.64 -9.82 11.01
CA VAL A 42 -14.28 -10.36 11.08
C VAL A 42 -13.34 -9.31 11.61
N THR A 43 -12.66 -9.60 12.71
CA THR A 43 -11.57 -8.76 13.18
C THR A 43 -10.31 -9.07 12.38
N VAL A 44 -9.77 -8.08 11.70
CA VAL A 44 -8.58 -8.19 10.86
C VAL A 44 -7.44 -7.36 11.44
N THR A 45 -6.23 -7.91 11.39
CA THR A 45 -5.00 -7.19 11.76
C THR A 45 -3.98 -7.26 10.61
N GLY A 46 -3.23 -6.20 10.39
CA GLY A 46 -2.21 -6.21 9.32
C GLY A 46 -1.63 -4.84 9.06
N ILE A 47 -0.79 -4.75 8.01
CA ILE A 47 -0.26 -3.47 7.55
C ILE A 47 -1.02 -3.05 6.30
N ILE A 48 -1.96 -2.14 6.50
CA ILE A 48 -2.84 -1.59 5.45
C ILE A 48 -2.87 -0.07 5.64
N PRO A 49 -1.92 0.65 5.04
CA PRO A 49 -1.85 2.11 5.18
C PRO A 49 -3.07 2.79 4.54
N TYR A 50 -3.48 3.90 5.15
CA TYR A 50 -4.62 4.72 4.68
C TYR A 50 -5.95 3.95 4.58
N LEU A 51 -6.17 3.03 5.53
CA LEU A 51 -7.46 2.36 5.66
C LEU A 51 -8.49 3.32 6.24
N THR A 52 -9.73 3.25 5.74
CA THR A 52 -10.86 4.04 6.22
C THR A 52 -12.12 3.19 6.30
N ASP A 53 -13.04 3.60 7.14
CA ASP A 53 -14.36 2.97 7.23
C ASP A 53 -15.06 3.03 5.86
N GLY A 54 -15.72 1.95 5.46
CA GLY A 54 -16.36 1.81 4.16
C GLY A 54 -15.44 1.33 3.02
N ASP A 55 -14.14 1.15 3.26
CA ASP A 55 -13.24 0.58 2.26
C ASP A 55 -13.62 -0.86 1.90
N LYS A 56 -13.61 -1.18 0.61
CA LYS A 56 -13.78 -2.55 0.13
C LYS A 56 -12.42 -3.21 -0.01
N LEU A 57 -12.23 -4.30 0.73
CA LEU A 57 -10.97 -5.03 0.80
C LEU A 57 -11.14 -6.51 0.47
N THR A 58 -10.07 -7.06 -0.10
CA THR A 58 -9.78 -8.48 -0.10
C THR A 58 -8.45 -8.67 0.61
N VAL A 59 -8.44 -9.40 1.72
CA VAL A 59 -7.25 -9.69 2.52
C VAL A 59 -6.89 -11.15 2.42
N THR A 60 -5.62 -11.46 2.22
CA THR A 60 -5.08 -12.82 2.21
C THR A 60 -4.15 -12.99 3.40
N GLY A 61 -4.32 -14.05 4.16
CA GLY A 61 -3.57 -14.27 5.39
C GLY A 61 -3.97 -15.55 6.09
N LYS A 62 -3.94 -15.55 7.40
CA LYS A 62 -4.27 -16.70 8.24
C LYS A 62 -5.08 -16.32 9.47
N TRP A 63 -5.86 -17.26 9.95
CA TRP A 63 -6.52 -17.12 11.23
C TRP A 63 -5.55 -17.34 12.37
N VAL A 64 -5.55 -16.43 13.33
CA VAL A 64 -4.75 -16.49 14.55
C VAL A 64 -5.67 -16.36 15.78
N ASN A 65 -5.27 -16.96 16.88
CA ASN A 65 -6.00 -16.85 18.13
C ASN A 65 -5.21 -15.98 19.11
N HIS A 66 -5.64 -14.72 19.24
CA HIS A 66 -5.00 -13.79 20.17
C HIS A 66 -5.45 -14.10 21.60
N LYS A 67 -4.50 -14.15 22.55
CA LYS A 67 -4.77 -14.54 23.94
C LYS A 67 -5.87 -13.72 24.63
N THR A 68 -5.98 -12.43 24.28
CA THR A 68 -6.90 -11.49 24.92
C THR A 68 -8.12 -11.20 24.05
N TYR A 69 -7.94 -11.11 22.72
CA TYR A 69 -8.97 -10.62 21.79
C TYR A 69 -9.61 -11.72 20.94
N GLY A 70 -9.27 -12.99 21.21
CA GLY A 70 -9.88 -14.13 20.52
C GLY A 70 -9.41 -14.33 19.08
N LYS A 71 -10.29 -14.87 18.24
CA LYS A 71 -10.00 -15.22 16.87
C LYS A 71 -9.90 -13.97 16.00
N GLN A 72 -8.78 -13.80 15.30
CA GLN A 72 -8.51 -12.69 14.40
C GLN A 72 -7.94 -13.20 13.08
N PHE A 73 -8.12 -12.44 12.00
CA PHE A 73 -7.51 -12.72 10.72
C PHE A 73 -6.25 -11.84 10.55
N GLU A 74 -5.06 -12.48 10.55
CA GLU A 74 -3.80 -11.77 10.32
C GLU A 74 -3.54 -11.65 8.83
N ALA A 75 -3.78 -10.47 8.28
CA ALA A 75 -3.59 -10.16 6.88
C ALA A 75 -2.08 -10.05 6.56
N GLN A 76 -1.62 -10.82 5.58
CA GLN A 76 -0.26 -10.76 5.05
C GLN A 76 -0.20 -9.91 3.78
N THR A 77 -1.24 -9.98 2.97
CA THR A 77 -1.42 -9.13 1.78
C THR A 77 -2.86 -8.63 1.71
N TYR A 78 -3.06 -7.56 0.95
CA TYR A 78 -4.40 -7.02 0.72
C TYR A 78 -4.53 -6.45 -0.68
N GLU A 79 -5.76 -6.42 -1.15
CA GLU A 79 -6.17 -5.69 -2.35
C GLU A 79 -7.27 -4.71 -1.95
N LYS A 80 -7.05 -3.43 -2.25
CA LYS A 80 -8.02 -2.36 -2.04
C LYS A 80 -8.43 -1.84 -3.40
N THR A 81 -9.70 -2.05 -3.76
CA THR A 81 -10.25 -1.58 -5.02
C THR A 81 -10.86 -0.20 -4.82
N LEU A 82 -10.45 0.76 -5.66
CA LEU A 82 -11.15 2.05 -5.69
C LEU A 82 -12.55 1.86 -6.26
N PRO A 83 -13.54 2.56 -5.71
CA PRO A 83 -14.89 2.55 -6.26
C PRO A 83 -14.91 3.02 -7.73
N ALA A 84 -15.79 2.43 -8.53
CA ALA A 84 -16.00 2.80 -9.93
C ALA A 84 -17.35 3.47 -10.16
N GLU A 85 -18.34 3.21 -9.31
CA GLU A 85 -19.68 3.77 -9.40
C GLU A 85 -19.76 5.09 -8.65
N GLU A 86 -20.49 6.09 -9.17
CA GLU A 86 -20.61 7.43 -8.56
C GLU A 86 -21.07 7.40 -7.10
N SER A 87 -22.03 6.55 -6.77
CA SER A 87 -22.53 6.40 -5.40
C SER A 87 -21.46 5.94 -4.43
N ASP A 88 -20.60 5.03 -4.87
CA ASP A 88 -19.51 4.48 -4.06
C ASP A 88 -18.32 5.45 -3.98
N ILE A 89 -18.05 6.20 -5.07
CA ILE A 89 -17.09 7.30 -5.09
C ILE A 89 -17.50 8.38 -4.09
N LEU A 90 -18.79 8.76 -4.11
CA LEU A 90 -19.33 9.73 -3.17
C LEU A 90 -19.17 9.28 -1.72
N ARG A 91 -19.49 8.02 -1.43
CA ARG A 91 -19.33 7.43 -0.10
C ARG A 91 -17.86 7.45 0.32
N TYR A 92 -16.95 7.01 -0.54
CA TYR A 92 -15.51 7.01 -0.28
C TYR A 92 -14.97 8.41 0.01
N LEU A 93 -15.28 9.40 -0.82
CA LEU A 93 -14.82 10.77 -0.62
C LEU A 93 -15.46 11.43 0.62
N SER A 94 -16.68 11.02 0.99
CA SER A 94 -17.39 11.53 2.16
C SER A 94 -16.89 10.93 3.48
N SER A 95 -16.24 9.77 3.47
CA SER A 95 -15.76 9.06 4.67
C SER A 95 -14.60 9.76 5.39
N GLY A 96 -13.98 10.77 4.75
CA GLY A 96 -12.77 11.42 5.26
C GLY A 96 -11.47 10.74 4.82
N ALA A 97 -11.54 9.74 3.94
CA ALA A 97 -10.39 9.06 3.36
C ALA A 97 -9.38 10.03 2.73
N VAL A 98 -9.87 11.12 2.14
CA VAL A 98 -9.04 12.15 1.53
C VAL A 98 -9.11 13.44 2.35
N LYS A 99 -8.01 13.82 2.99
CA LYS A 99 -7.92 15.05 3.78
C LYS A 99 -8.35 16.28 2.96
N GLY A 100 -9.26 17.08 3.53
CA GLY A 100 -9.77 18.29 2.88
C GLY A 100 -11.06 18.08 2.10
N ILE A 101 -11.55 16.85 1.94
CA ILE A 101 -12.85 16.52 1.38
C ILE A 101 -13.79 16.09 2.51
N GLY A 102 -14.86 16.85 2.73
CA GLY A 102 -15.97 16.44 3.60
C GLY A 102 -17.22 16.16 2.75
N PRO A 103 -18.31 15.66 3.36
CA PRO A 103 -19.50 15.21 2.62
C PRO A 103 -20.05 16.22 1.60
N LYS A 104 -20.16 17.51 1.97
CA LYS A 104 -20.62 18.55 1.06
C LYS A 104 -19.67 18.83 -0.11
N THR A 105 -18.37 18.68 0.13
CA THR A 105 -17.34 18.84 -0.91
C THR A 105 -17.32 17.63 -1.83
N ALA A 106 -17.41 16.43 -1.27
CA ALA A 106 -17.51 15.18 -2.02
C ALA A 106 -18.70 15.19 -2.98
N GLN A 107 -19.88 15.61 -2.50
CA GLN A 107 -21.07 15.70 -3.32
C GLN A 107 -20.84 16.60 -4.55
N LYS A 108 -20.30 17.81 -4.35
CA LYS A 108 -20.03 18.75 -5.46
C LYS A 108 -19.02 18.21 -6.46
N ILE A 109 -17.96 17.50 -5.97
CA ILE A 109 -16.95 16.89 -6.83
C ILE A 109 -17.58 15.82 -7.71
N VAL A 110 -18.39 14.94 -7.11
CA VAL A 110 -19.03 13.84 -7.86
C VAL A 110 -20.12 14.37 -8.79
N GLU A 111 -20.90 15.38 -8.38
CA GLU A 111 -21.88 16.05 -9.26
C GLU A 111 -21.21 16.68 -10.50
N GLN A 112 -19.99 17.19 -10.38
CA GLN A 112 -19.29 17.85 -11.49
C GLN A 112 -18.49 16.88 -12.36
N PHE A 113 -17.88 15.85 -11.77
CA PHE A 113 -16.93 14.98 -12.45
C PHE A 113 -17.34 13.50 -12.52
N GLY A 114 -18.44 13.11 -11.84
CA GLY A 114 -18.95 11.74 -11.88
C GLY A 114 -17.88 10.71 -11.55
N THR A 115 -17.78 9.70 -12.40
CA THR A 115 -16.80 8.61 -12.31
C THR A 115 -15.34 9.05 -12.53
N ASP A 116 -15.11 10.21 -13.15
CA ASP A 116 -13.76 10.77 -13.35
C ASP A 116 -13.22 11.51 -12.12
N ALA A 117 -13.98 11.60 -11.02
CA ALA A 117 -13.62 12.39 -9.83
C ALA A 117 -12.22 12.04 -9.30
N PHE A 118 -11.85 10.78 -9.21
CA PHE A 118 -10.52 10.36 -8.74
C PHE A 118 -9.41 10.81 -9.69
N LYS A 119 -9.63 10.70 -10.99
CA LYS A 119 -8.67 11.13 -12.01
C LYS A 119 -8.47 12.64 -11.96
N VAL A 120 -9.55 13.41 -11.81
CA VAL A 120 -9.48 14.88 -11.66
C VAL A 120 -8.73 15.26 -10.39
N ILE A 121 -8.99 14.61 -9.26
CA ILE A 121 -8.28 14.85 -8.01
C ILE A 121 -6.77 14.58 -8.17
N GLU A 122 -6.41 13.51 -8.86
CA GLU A 122 -5.01 13.07 -9.00
C GLU A 122 -4.24 13.88 -10.05
N GLU A 123 -4.82 14.11 -11.22
CA GLU A 123 -4.11 14.62 -12.38
C GLU A 123 -4.40 16.12 -12.67
N HIS A 124 -5.57 16.62 -12.28
CA HIS A 124 -6.08 17.95 -12.65
C HIS A 124 -6.55 18.79 -11.45
N PRO A 125 -5.67 19.12 -10.49
CA PRO A 125 -6.05 19.92 -9.32
C PRO A 125 -6.55 21.33 -9.68
N ASP A 126 -6.20 21.86 -10.85
CA ASP A 126 -6.72 23.11 -11.40
C ASP A 126 -8.22 23.03 -11.71
N TRP A 127 -8.70 21.91 -12.26
CA TRP A 127 -10.14 21.68 -12.48
C TRP A 127 -10.89 21.51 -11.15
N LEU A 128 -10.24 20.86 -10.17
CA LEU A 128 -10.81 20.72 -8.85
C LEU A 128 -11.02 22.09 -8.17
N ALA A 129 -10.20 23.07 -8.48
CA ALA A 129 -10.34 24.43 -7.97
C ALA A 129 -11.54 25.20 -8.57
N GLU A 130 -12.18 24.69 -9.63
CA GLU A 130 -13.41 25.25 -10.21
C GLU A 130 -14.65 24.84 -9.41
N VAL A 131 -14.55 23.82 -8.54
CA VAL A 131 -15.65 23.38 -7.67
C VAL A 131 -15.93 24.44 -6.61
N PRO A 132 -17.20 24.93 -6.48
CA PRO A 132 -17.55 25.96 -5.51
C PRO A 132 -17.17 25.61 -4.07
N GLY A 133 -16.27 26.40 -3.45
CA GLY A 133 -15.76 26.21 -2.09
C GLY A 133 -14.43 25.46 -2.01
N ILE A 134 -13.80 25.15 -3.15
CA ILE A 134 -12.44 24.65 -3.23
C ILE A 134 -11.55 25.76 -3.78
N THR A 135 -10.65 26.28 -2.95
CA THR A 135 -9.62 27.23 -3.39
C THR A 135 -8.47 26.46 -4.09
N ARG A 136 -7.69 27.15 -4.91
CA ARG A 136 -6.54 26.54 -5.60
C ARG A 136 -5.57 25.84 -4.62
N LYS A 137 -5.24 26.50 -3.51
CA LYS A 137 -4.42 25.90 -2.45
C LYS A 137 -5.03 24.64 -1.83
N LYS A 138 -6.36 24.67 -1.63
CA LYS A 138 -7.07 23.49 -1.12
C LYS A 138 -7.09 22.37 -2.14
N ALA A 139 -7.27 22.64 -3.42
CA ALA A 139 -7.21 21.66 -4.50
C ALA A 139 -5.85 20.98 -4.58
N GLU A 140 -4.76 21.74 -4.51
CA GLU A 140 -3.39 21.23 -4.47
C GLU A 140 -3.19 20.31 -3.25
N THR A 141 -3.60 20.71 -2.05
CA THR A 141 -3.51 19.90 -0.83
C THR A 141 -4.30 18.59 -0.94
N ILE A 142 -5.50 18.63 -1.50
CA ILE A 142 -6.34 17.45 -1.74
C ILE A 142 -5.64 16.50 -2.71
N SER A 143 -5.12 17.02 -3.83
CA SER A 143 -4.40 16.25 -4.84
C SER A 143 -3.15 15.58 -4.27
N GLU A 144 -2.33 16.31 -3.51
CA GLU A 144 -1.13 15.76 -2.85
C GLU A 144 -1.49 14.64 -1.87
N ASN A 145 -2.55 14.84 -1.07
CA ASN A 145 -3.01 13.82 -0.12
C ASN A 145 -3.50 12.57 -0.86
N PHE A 146 -4.28 12.71 -1.93
CA PHE A 146 -4.76 11.59 -2.73
C PHE A 146 -3.62 10.85 -3.43
N LYS A 147 -2.63 11.58 -4.00
CA LYS A 147 -1.40 10.99 -4.58
C LYS A 147 -0.59 10.20 -3.56
N SER A 148 -0.55 10.64 -2.31
CA SER A 148 0.08 9.87 -1.23
C SER A 148 -0.62 8.54 -0.99
N ILE A 149 -1.96 8.53 -0.97
CA ILE A 149 -2.76 7.32 -0.80
C ILE A 149 -2.55 6.36 -1.98
N SER A 150 -2.65 6.87 -3.22
CA SER A 150 -2.44 6.10 -4.46
C SER A 150 -1.02 5.56 -4.54
N GLY A 151 -0.02 6.37 -4.21
CA GLY A 151 1.39 5.99 -4.23
C GLY A 151 1.73 4.90 -3.22
N ALA A 152 1.21 5.00 -1.99
CA ALA A 152 1.41 3.96 -0.99
C ALA A 152 0.82 2.63 -1.45
N ARG A 153 -0.41 2.66 -1.97
CA ARG A 153 -1.07 1.47 -2.51
C ARG A 153 -0.26 0.84 -3.65
N ALA A 154 0.22 1.64 -4.60
CA ALA A 154 1.02 1.17 -5.73
C ALA A 154 2.32 0.48 -5.25
N VAL A 155 3.02 1.07 -4.27
CA VAL A 155 4.25 0.49 -3.71
C VAL A 155 3.96 -0.80 -2.94
N MET A 156 2.92 -0.83 -2.11
CA MET A 156 2.53 -2.04 -1.37
C MET A 156 2.18 -3.18 -2.33
N MET A 157 1.42 -2.88 -3.38
CA MET A 157 1.02 -3.84 -4.40
C MET A 157 2.22 -4.38 -5.20
N PHE A 158 3.12 -3.49 -5.64
CA PHE A 158 4.35 -3.87 -6.34
C PHE A 158 5.28 -4.71 -5.49
N CYS A 159 5.39 -4.38 -4.20
CA CYS A 159 6.28 -5.06 -3.27
C CYS A 159 5.71 -6.35 -2.67
N ARG A 160 4.43 -6.69 -2.92
CA ARG A 160 3.71 -7.80 -2.29
C ARG A 160 4.48 -9.12 -2.31
N ASP A 161 4.99 -9.50 -3.49
CA ASP A 161 5.70 -10.77 -3.69
C ASP A 161 7.22 -10.63 -3.47
N LEU A 162 7.70 -9.41 -3.29
CA LEU A 162 9.13 -9.11 -3.14
C LEU A 162 9.54 -8.92 -1.68
N PHE A 163 8.69 -8.38 -0.83
CA PHE A 163 9.02 -7.95 0.51
C PHE A 163 7.88 -8.18 1.50
N THR A 164 8.22 -8.16 2.78
CA THR A 164 7.19 -8.07 3.83
C THR A 164 6.51 -6.70 3.78
N PRO A 165 5.24 -6.58 4.24
CA PRO A 165 4.52 -5.31 4.29
C PRO A 165 5.29 -4.22 5.03
N GLN A 166 6.01 -4.55 6.12
CA GLN A 166 6.84 -3.61 6.88
C GLN A 166 7.98 -3.04 6.02
N THR A 167 8.62 -3.88 5.20
CA THR A 167 9.68 -3.45 4.30
C THR A 167 9.14 -2.59 3.17
N ALA A 168 8.01 -2.97 2.58
CA ALA A 168 7.31 -2.18 1.56
C ALA A 168 6.94 -0.79 2.09
N MET A 169 6.43 -0.70 3.33
CA MET A 169 6.11 0.57 3.97
C MET A 169 7.36 1.44 4.22
N LYS A 170 8.49 0.84 4.62
CA LYS A 170 9.77 1.57 4.74
C LYS A 170 10.24 2.12 3.39
N ILE A 171 10.09 1.35 2.32
CA ILE A 171 10.43 1.77 0.95
C ILE A 171 9.55 2.97 0.55
N TYR A 172 8.24 2.86 0.77
CA TYR A 172 7.32 3.96 0.50
C TYR A 172 7.66 5.22 1.30
N LYS A 173 7.92 5.11 2.59
CA LYS A 173 8.29 6.26 3.44
C LYS A 173 9.54 6.98 2.96
N LYS A 174 10.54 6.25 2.45
CA LYS A 174 11.79 6.86 1.98
C LYS A 174 11.70 7.41 0.56
N TRP A 175 11.02 6.72 -0.33
CA TRP A 175 11.01 7.05 -1.76
C TRP A 175 9.66 7.59 -2.27
N GLY A 176 8.60 7.53 -1.45
CA GLY A 176 7.26 7.96 -1.83
C GLY A 176 6.69 7.15 -2.99
N GLY A 177 5.77 7.74 -3.73
CA GLY A 177 5.17 7.13 -4.92
C GLY A 177 6.16 6.78 -6.04
N ALA A 178 7.32 7.45 -6.09
CA ALA A 178 8.38 7.16 -7.07
C ALA A 178 9.15 5.85 -6.79
N ALA A 179 8.82 5.12 -5.72
CA ALA A 179 9.54 3.91 -5.34
C ALA A 179 9.51 2.83 -6.41
N VAL A 180 8.37 2.62 -7.05
CA VAL A 180 8.21 1.61 -8.11
C VAL A 180 9.12 1.91 -9.29
N ASP A 181 9.13 3.16 -9.75
CA ASP A 181 9.97 3.57 -10.88
C ASP A 181 11.46 3.48 -10.55
N LYS A 182 11.85 3.84 -9.32
CA LYS A 182 13.23 3.70 -8.85
C LYS A 182 13.70 2.25 -8.81
N ILE A 183 12.83 1.33 -8.35
CA ILE A 183 13.16 -0.10 -8.32
C ILE A 183 13.27 -0.64 -9.76
N ARG A 184 12.35 -0.26 -10.63
CA ARG A 184 12.40 -0.68 -12.05
C ARG A 184 13.62 -0.16 -12.78
N ALA A 185 14.00 1.08 -12.52
CA ALA A 185 15.17 1.69 -13.15
C ALA A 185 16.49 1.07 -12.65
N ASN A 186 16.61 0.81 -11.34
CA ASN A 186 17.80 0.19 -10.76
C ASN A 186 17.45 -0.50 -9.42
N PRO A 187 17.19 -1.82 -9.41
CA PRO A 187 16.87 -2.57 -8.19
C PRO A 187 17.98 -2.57 -7.13
N TYR A 188 19.24 -2.39 -7.52
CA TYR A 188 20.38 -2.39 -6.59
C TYR A 188 20.38 -1.20 -5.63
N ARG A 189 19.66 -0.12 -5.95
CA ARG A 189 19.43 0.99 -5.01
C ARG A 189 18.75 0.54 -3.72
N LEU A 190 18.02 -0.59 -3.75
CA LEU A 190 17.41 -1.17 -2.55
C LEU A 190 18.44 -1.55 -1.50
N CYS A 191 19.55 -2.19 -1.90
CA CYS A 191 20.59 -2.57 -0.95
C CYS A 191 21.51 -1.40 -0.54
N GLU A 192 21.53 -0.31 -1.30
CA GLU A 192 22.24 0.90 -0.92
C GLU A 192 21.45 1.71 0.12
N ASP A 193 20.17 1.89 -0.14
CA ASP A 193 19.31 2.81 0.58
C ASP A 193 18.64 2.21 1.81
N PHE A 194 18.51 0.87 1.89
CA PHE A 194 17.79 0.20 2.97
C PHE A 194 18.65 -0.82 3.68
N ARG A 195 18.98 -0.52 4.94
CA ARG A 195 19.63 -1.48 5.83
C ARG A 195 18.73 -2.71 6.00
N GLY A 196 19.27 -3.90 5.76
CA GLY A 196 18.55 -5.18 5.85
C GLY A 196 18.07 -5.73 4.51
N ILE A 197 18.22 -5.00 3.39
CA ILE A 197 18.11 -5.55 2.05
C ILE A 197 19.53 -5.82 1.55
N SER A 198 19.88 -7.13 1.42
CA SER A 198 21.20 -7.53 0.93
C SER A 198 21.31 -7.36 -0.58
N PHE A 199 22.58 -7.31 -1.08
CA PHE A 199 22.86 -7.38 -2.52
C PHE A 199 22.20 -8.60 -3.16
N SER A 200 22.34 -9.77 -2.55
CA SER A 200 21.74 -11.01 -3.06
C SER A 200 20.21 -10.91 -3.24
N ARG A 201 19.52 -10.19 -2.32
CA ARG A 201 18.08 -9.97 -2.44
C ARG A 201 17.75 -9.01 -3.60
N ALA A 202 18.51 -7.91 -3.71
CA ALA A 202 18.35 -6.95 -4.80
C ALA A 202 18.68 -7.58 -6.17
N ASP A 203 19.70 -8.42 -6.22
CA ASP A 203 20.10 -9.18 -7.43
C ASP A 203 19.02 -10.17 -7.86
N GLY A 204 18.43 -10.91 -6.92
CA GLY A 204 17.29 -11.78 -7.21
C GLY A 204 16.09 -11.03 -7.81
N ILE A 205 15.80 -9.83 -7.30
CA ILE A 205 14.75 -8.96 -7.85
C ILE A 205 15.13 -8.49 -9.27
N ALA A 206 16.36 -8.03 -9.47
CA ALA A 206 16.86 -7.59 -10.77
C ALA A 206 16.74 -8.71 -11.82
N MET A 207 17.12 -9.94 -11.46
CA MET A 207 17.00 -11.09 -12.36
C MET A 207 15.55 -11.46 -12.65
N SER A 208 14.67 -11.41 -11.65
CA SER A 208 13.23 -11.67 -11.86
C SER A 208 12.55 -10.63 -12.75
N MET A 209 13.10 -9.41 -12.80
CA MET A 209 12.65 -8.33 -13.67
C MET A 209 13.27 -8.40 -15.08
N GLY A 210 14.16 -9.37 -15.35
CA GLY A 210 14.78 -9.59 -16.65
C GLY A 210 15.96 -8.65 -16.93
N LEU A 211 16.61 -8.09 -15.88
CA LEU A 211 17.83 -7.31 -16.10
C LEU A 211 18.96 -8.21 -16.63
N ASP A 212 19.78 -7.64 -17.53
CA ASP A 212 20.93 -8.33 -18.09
C ASP A 212 21.93 -8.75 -16.98
N PRO A 213 22.24 -10.04 -16.84
CA PRO A 213 23.24 -10.51 -15.87
C PRO A 213 24.64 -9.88 -16.05
N ALA A 214 24.95 -9.36 -17.23
CA ALA A 214 26.19 -8.68 -17.54
C ALA A 214 26.09 -7.16 -17.43
N SER A 215 25.00 -6.61 -16.91
CA SER A 215 24.80 -5.17 -16.77
C SER A 215 25.87 -4.51 -15.90
N SER A 216 26.27 -3.30 -16.26
CA SER A 216 27.23 -2.50 -15.50
C SER A 216 26.77 -2.25 -14.07
N GLU A 217 25.49 -2.02 -13.86
CA GLU A 217 24.89 -1.82 -12.55
C GLU A 217 25.10 -3.04 -11.65
N ARG A 218 24.87 -4.25 -12.16
CA ARG A 218 25.10 -5.48 -11.42
C ARG A 218 26.55 -5.66 -11.03
N ILE A 219 27.46 -5.44 -11.98
CA ILE A 219 28.91 -5.60 -11.76
C ILE A 219 29.41 -4.60 -10.71
N ILE A 220 29.04 -3.32 -10.81
CA ILE A 220 29.44 -2.27 -9.88
C ILE A 220 28.94 -2.59 -8.46
N HIS A 221 27.66 -2.89 -8.30
CA HIS A 221 27.07 -3.16 -6.99
C HIS A 221 27.57 -4.48 -6.38
N GLY A 222 27.82 -5.49 -7.22
CA GLY A 222 28.44 -6.74 -6.81
C GLY A 222 29.87 -6.55 -6.30
N ALA A 223 30.69 -5.76 -7.00
CA ALA A 223 32.04 -5.43 -6.58
C ALA A 223 32.05 -4.68 -5.23
N VAL A 224 31.18 -3.67 -5.08
CA VAL A 224 31.02 -2.93 -3.80
C VAL A 224 30.60 -3.86 -2.66
N TYR A 225 29.70 -4.81 -2.94
CA TYR A 225 29.26 -5.78 -1.95
C TYR A 225 30.41 -6.68 -1.47
N VAL A 226 31.21 -7.22 -2.39
CA VAL A 226 32.37 -8.06 -2.06
C VAL A 226 33.42 -7.28 -1.26
N LEU A 227 33.75 -6.05 -1.68
CA LEU A 227 34.71 -5.21 -0.97
C LEU A 227 34.26 -4.89 0.47
N ARG A 228 32.98 -4.61 0.69
CA ARG A 228 32.40 -4.38 2.02
C ARG A 228 32.45 -5.66 2.89
N ALA A 229 32.16 -6.81 2.30
CA ALA A 229 32.19 -8.09 3.03
C ALA A 229 33.61 -8.45 3.48
N GLU A 230 34.61 -8.19 2.66
CA GLU A 230 36.03 -8.41 3.03
C GLU A 230 36.51 -7.41 4.07
N SER A 231 36.14 -6.13 3.97
CA SER A 231 36.48 -5.12 4.97
C SER A 231 35.88 -5.38 6.36
N ALA A 232 34.75 -6.09 6.43
CA ALA A 232 34.11 -6.46 7.70
C ALA A 232 34.74 -7.69 8.37
N ARG A 233 35.59 -8.43 7.65
CA ARG A 233 36.34 -9.64 8.14
C ARG A 233 37.75 -9.32 8.62
N SER A 234 38.27 -8.15 8.28
CA SER A 234 39.59 -7.64 8.70
C SER A 234 39.50 -6.86 10.00
#